data_9cec2ff497e5bdebed9638910d8f9d89
#
_entry.id   9cec2ff497e5bdebed9638910d8f9d89
#
_cell.length_a   1.000
_cell.length_b   1.000
_cell.length_c   1.000
_cell.angle_alpha   90.00
_cell.angle_beta   90.00
_cell.angle_gamma   90.00
#
_symmetry.space_group_name_H-M   'P 1'
#
loop_
_entity.id
_entity.type
_entity.pdbx_description
1 polymer ?
#
loop_
_entity_poly.entity_id
_entity_poly.type
_entity_poly.pdbx_seq_one_letter_code
_entity_poly.pdbx_strand_id
1 'polypeptide(L)'
;VNRASFPWSRIGFVALVVVSLGLGCWGLILDTTHVPGRTWYDVVYHDLQLFVMGADPASDGGPLSWQLQVARFLAPGTAVYALFEAARALFTGEIRRFRERRARGHAIVVGQTDAADTVTAALESAGHRVLRTPDAAGLPAVGLTGATVLYACGDDTTDATANVLTVAEAEAAVRQAGSGPERLYAHVSDPDLGVALQARHLSCAEPGVDFFTLDVIAAQALAVREVRRLLDAPGGPVPVTHLVVVGSGEFAKALVVGLAREWELAADGLRLVVDLTADDADHVAGELRARWSPVAQRIELRAVPVLGAGSASVPDTVYVCHASDGASLRVALTATKLWHGGPGSLVLLLDGLAGLTGAFGTDASRVLDNLDGRLRTVTTRDLLADVERVEARAHADMYERIARSVHHVYLRNQLERGVGWGEVPAMVRWEDLPDDLRASNRGWVVGLPARLSRMGATIAPRDGAAEVVFEGAELDRLAEAEHELWESVRVAQGWRTGQVRDDAARVHPMIGMPWSELPEANREKDRDVVRLLPEILAEFGLEVVRYETRTPELALEV
;
A
#
# COMPACT_ATOMS: atom_id res chain seq x y z
N VAL A 1 -16.46 -12.67 12.25
CA VAL A 1 -17.35 -13.36 13.20
C VAL A 1 -16.52 -14.41 13.92
N ASN A 2 -15.94 -14.03 15.07
CA ASN A 2 -15.26 -14.95 15.98
C ASN A 2 -16.29 -15.96 16.50
N ARG A 3 -16.30 -17.17 15.99
CA ARG A 3 -16.97 -18.28 16.66
C ARG A 3 -16.30 -18.46 18.01
N ALA A 4 -16.96 -18.00 19.06
CA ALA A 4 -16.60 -18.35 20.43
C ALA A 4 -16.56 -19.87 20.51
N SER A 5 -15.37 -20.45 20.48
CA SER A 5 -15.18 -21.87 20.70
C SER A 5 -15.68 -22.15 22.13
N PHE A 6 -16.76 -22.89 22.23
CA PHE A 6 -17.36 -23.29 23.50
C PHE A 6 -16.25 -23.97 24.34
N PRO A 7 -16.05 -23.59 25.61
CA PRO A 7 -14.85 -23.98 26.35
C PRO A 7 -14.95 -25.43 26.87
N TRP A 8 -15.05 -26.39 25.94
CA TRP A 8 -15.12 -27.83 26.26
C TRP A 8 -13.97 -28.32 27.15
N SER A 9 -12.77 -27.73 26.97
CA SER A 9 -11.60 -28.04 27.78
C SER A 9 -11.78 -27.62 29.25
N ARG A 10 -12.43 -26.49 29.51
CA ARG A 10 -12.68 -26.04 30.91
C ARG A 10 -13.75 -26.87 31.58
N ILE A 11 -14.81 -27.26 30.86
CA ILE A 11 -15.87 -28.11 31.39
C ILE A 11 -15.29 -29.52 31.66
N GLY A 12 -14.49 -30.08 30.75
CA GLY A 12 -13.81 -31.34 30.94
C GLY A 12 -12.86 -31.36 32.12
N PHE A 13 -12.12 -30.26 32.33
CA PHE A 13 -11.24 -30.11 33.49
C PHE A 13 -12.01 -30.07 34.82
N VAL A 14 -13.07 -29.25 34.91
CA VAL A 14 -13.92 -29.19 36.12
C VAL A 14 -14.54 -30.53 36.39
N ALA A 15 -15.06 -31.21 35.38
CA ALA A 15 -15.59 -32.57 35.52
C ALA A 15 -14.53 -33.57 36.06
N LEU A 16 -13.30 -33.46 35.57
CA LEU A 16 -12.19 -34.33 36.00
C LEU A 16 -11.82 -34.10 37.47
N VAL A 17 -11.79 -32.81 37.92
CA VAL A 17 -11.55 -32.45 39.32
C VAL A 17 -12.66 -33.00 40.21
N VAL A 18 -13.94 -32.82 39.81
CA VAL A 18 -15.10 -33.32 40.58
C VAL A 18 -15.08 -34.85 40.66
N VAL A 19 -14.77 -35.55 39.59
CA VAL A 19 -14.63 -37.01 39.57
C VAL A 19 -13.48 -37.45 40.46
N SER A 20 -12.35 -36.75 40.44
CA SER A 20 -11.19 -37.05 41.27
C SER A 20 -11.51 -36.92 42.77
N LEU A 21 -12.14 -35.81 43.17
CA LEU A 21 -12.63 -35.57 44.55
C LEU A 21 -13.67 -36.63 44.96
N GLY A 22 -14.63 -36.91 44.06
CA GLY A 22 -15.66 -37.94 44.35
C GLY A 22 -15.09 -39.33 44.59
N LEU A 23 -14.14 -39.74 43.72
CA LEU A 23 -13.48 -41.06 43.86
C LEU A 23 -12.58 -41.12 45.10
N GLY A 24 -11.87 -40.01 45.42
CA GLY A 24 -11.01 -39.94 46.59
C GLY A 24 -11.83 -40.01 47.89
N CYS A 25 -12.85 -39.16 48.03
CA CYS A 25 -13.76 -39.22 49.17
C CYS A 25 -14.42 -40.59 49.32
N TRP A 26 -14.96 -41.16 48.22
CA TRP A 26 -15.60 -42.47 48.25
C TRP A 26 -14.62 -43.58 48.68
N GLY A 27 -13.43 -43.60 48.10
CA GLY A 27 -12.40 -44.56 48.46
C GLY A 27 -11.94 -44.44 49.90
N LEU A 28 -11.77 -43.21 50.44
CA LEU A 28 -11.41 -42.94 51.81
C LEU A 28 -12.52 -43.33 52.79
N ILE A 29 -13.81 -43.14 52.45
CA ILE A 29 -14.95 -43.60 53.26
C ILE A 29 -15.00 -45.12 53.35
N LEU A 30 -14.80 -45.83 52.27
CA LEU A 30 -14.73 -47.28 52.26
C LEU A 30 -13.58 -47.81 53.12
N ASP A 31 -12.47 -47.09 53.15
CA ASP A 31 -11.28 -47.47 53.93
C ASP A 31 -11.43 -47.14 55.41
N THR A 32 -12.22 -46.11 55.79
CA THR A 32 -12.52 -45.73 57.18
C THR A 32 -13.30 -46.82 57.93
N THR A 33 -13.94 -47.76 57.23
CA THR A 33 -14.61 -48.91 57.88
C THR A 33 -13.64 -49.80 58.63
N HIS A 34 -12.34 -49.65 58.36
CA HIS A 34 -11.27 -50.47 58.95
C HIS A 34 -10.44 -49.67 59.98
N VAL A 35 -10.63 -48.36 60.17
CA VAL A 35 -9.89 -47.47 61.09
C VAL A 35 -10.86 -46.77 62.04
N PRO A 36 -11.06 -47.29 63.24
CA PRO A 36 -12.00 -46.64 64.21
C PRO A 36 -11.51 -45.28 64.64
N GLY A 37 -12.40 -44.23 64.51
CA GLY A 37 -12.17 -42.90 65.05
C GLY A 37 -11.91 -41.77 64.03
N ARG A 38 -11.85 -42.05 62.74
CA ARG A 38 -11.75 -41.00 61.68
C ARG A 38 -13.07 -40.26 61.53
N THR A 39 -12.99 -38.93 61.55
CA THR A 39 -14.11 -38.04 61.30
C THR A 39 -14.27 -37.66 59.81
N TRP A 40 -15.42 -37.16 59.42
CA TRP A 40 -15.61 -36.73 58.00
C TRP A 40 -14.63 -35.62 57.58
N TYR A 41 -14.16 -34.78 58.50
CA TYR A 41 -13.13 -33.77 58.24
C TYR A 41 -11.80 -34.39 57.85
N ASP A 42 -11.42 -35.53 58.44
CA ASP A 42 -10.19 -36.26 58.11
C ASP A 42 -10.28 -36.79 56.70
N VAL A 43 -11.45 -37.28 56.27
CA VAL A 43 -11.66 -37.75 54.90
C VAL A 43 -11.44 -36.64 53.90
N VAL A 44 -12.06 -35.49 54.13
CA VAL A 44 -11.89 -34.30 53.23
C VAL A 44 -10.44 -33.82 53.24
N TYR A 45 -9.78 -33.79 54.37
CA TYR A 45 -8.39 -33.37 54.48
C TYR A 45 -7.45 -34.29 53.72
N HIS A 46 -7.59 -35.61 53.88
CA HIS A 46 -6.78 -36.58 53.18
C HIS A 46 -7.09 -36.60 51.67
N ASP A 47 -8.32 -36.40 51.24
CA ASP A 47 -8.68 -36.27 49.84
C ASP A 47 -8.03 -35.05 49.19
N LEU A 48 -8.02 -33.92 49.87
CA LEU A 48 -7.30 -32.73 49.40
C LEU A 48 -5.79 -32.93 49.35
N GLN A 49 -5.23 -33.70 50.30
CA GLN A 49 -3.80 -34.04 50.29
C GLN A 49 -3.38 -34.92 49.09
N LEU A 50 -4.31 -35.67 48.48
CA LEU A 50 -4.01 -36.42 47.24
C LEU A 50 -3.60 -35.49 46.09
N PHE A 51 -4.16 -34.27 46.02
CA PHE A 51 -3.81 -33.31 44.96
C PHE A 51 -2.38 -32.78 45.09
N VAL A 52 -1.83 -32.72 46.31
CA VAL A 52 -0.47 -32.24 46.60
C VAL A 52 0.53 -33.38 46.85
N MET A 53 0.16 -34.63 46.61
CA MET A 53 0.95 -35.82 46.93
C MET A 53 1.35 -35.87 48.42
N GLY A 54 0.60 -35.23 49.29
CA GLY A 54 0.87 -35.14 50.73
C GLY A 54 0.36 -36.33 51.54
N ALA A 55 -0.49 -37.17 50.94
CA ALA A 55 -1.02 -38.38 51.61
C ALA A 55 -0.63 -39.62 50.80
N ASP A 56 -0.08 -40.62 51.47
CA ASP A 56 0.11 -41.94 50.89
C ASP A 56 -0.87 -42.94 51.55
N PRO A 57 -2.02 -43.19 50.89
CA PRO A 57 -3.01 -44.13 51.42
C PRO A 57 -2.51 -45.56 51.56
N ALA A 58 -1.37 -45.88 50.98
CA ALA A 58 -0.77 -47.22 51.06
C ALA A 58 0.06 -47.44 52.34
N SER A 59 0.33 -46.38 53.13
CA SER A 59 1.12 -46.45 54.36
C SER A 59 0.41 -47.16 55.52
N ASP A 60 -0.93 -47.26 55.47
CA ASP A 60 -1.76 -47.85 56.54
C ASP A 60 -1.93 -49.43 56.41
N GLY A 61 -1.28 -50.07 55.45
CA GLY A 61 -1.06 -51.48 55.38
C GLY A 61 -2.26 -52.39 54.99
N GLY A 62 -3.35 -51.82 54.46
CA GLY A 62 -4.54 -52.51 53.96
C GLY A 62 -4.64 -52.59 52.42
N PRO A 63 -5.50 -53.48 51.86
CA PRO A 63 -5.77 -53.46 50.44
C PRO A 63 -6.58 -52.23 50.07
N LEU A 64 -5.98 -51.31 49.27
CA LEU A 64 -6.63 -50.11 48.78
C LEU A 64 -7.82 -50.40 47.87
N SER A 65 -8.94 -49.73 48.12
CA SER A 65 -10.08 -49.77 47.19
C SER A 65 -9.69 -49.28 45.80
N TRP A 66 -10.28 -49.80 44.75
CA TRP A 66 -9.94 -49.39 43.37
C TRP A 66 -10.21 -47.89 43.13
N GLN A 67 -11.22 -47.33 43.82
CA GLN A 67 -11.55 -45.89 43.76
C GLN A 67 -10.36 -45.06 44.23
N LEU A 68 -9.79 -45.42 45.38
CA LEU A 68 -8.65 -44.71 45.95
C LEU A 68 -7.38 -44.94 45.10
N GLN A 69 -7.24 -46.14 44.51
CA GLN A 69 -6.16 -46.40 43.55
C GLN A 69 -6.18 -45.48 42.33
N VAL A 70 -7.38 -45.21 41.79
CA VAL A 70 -7.55 -44.25 40.66
C VAL A 70 -7.34 -42.82 41.13
N ALA A 71 -7.94 -42.42 42.26
CA ALA A 71 -7.87 -41.06 42.78
C ALA A 71 -6.42 -40.63 43.10
N ARG A 72 -5.57 -41.50 43.64
CA ARG A 72 -4.16 -41.20 43.99
C ARG A 72 -3.28 -40.82 42.79
N PHE A 73 -3.67 -41.21 41.55
CA PHE A 73 -2.99 -40.77 40.30
C PHE A 73 -3.74 -39.64 39.62
N LEU A 74 -5.08 -39.64 39.67
CA LEU A 74 -5.90 -38.69 38.98
C LEU A 74 -5.82 -37.31 39.66
N ALA A 75 -5.83 -37.24 41.00
CA ALA A 75 -5.79 -35.98 41.75
C ALA A 75 -4.47 -35.19 41.51
N PRO A 76 -3.28 -35.78 41.66
CA PRO A 76 -2.04 -35.10 41.31
C PRO A 76 -1.95 -34.75 39.82
N GLY A 77 -2.46 -35.59 38.93
CA GLY A 77 -2.52 -35.33 37.50
C GLY A 77 -3.33 -34.09 37.16
N THR A 78 -4.48 -33.89 37.84
CA THR A 78 -5.29 -32.66 37.66
C THR A 78 -4.60 -31.44 38.23
N ALA A 79 -3.88 -31.54 39.35
CA ALA A 79 -3.12 -30.43 39.91
C ALA A 79 -1.97 -30.01 38.99
N VAL A 80 -1.22 -30.97 38.44
CA VAL A 80 -0.15 -30.69 37.44
C VAL A 80 -0.73 -30.06 36.19
N TYR A 81 -1.88 -30.54 35.70
CA TYR A 81 -2.54 -29.95 34.54
C TYR A 81 -3.01 -28.51 34.83
N ALA A 82 -3.59 -28.23 36.02
CA ALA A 82 -3.97 -26.89 36.42
C ALA A 82 -2.77 -25.93 36.45
N LEU A 83 -1.64 -26.38 37.03
CA LEU A 83 -0.40 -25.62 37.06
C LEU A 83 0.14 -25.35 35.65
N PHE A 84 0.09 -26.35 34.78
CA PHE A 84 0.49 -26.20 33.38
C PHE A 84 -0.39 -25.17 32.62
N GLU A 85 -1.72 -25.23 32.78
CA GLU A 85 -2.64 -24.29 32.17
C GLU A 85 -2.47 -22.88 32.76
N ALA A 86 -2.24 -22.74 34.07
CA ALA A 86 -1.93 -21.45 34.68
C ALA A 86 -0.60 -20.87 34.13
N ALA A 87 0.44 -21.69 34.04
CA ALA A 87 1.70 -21.31 33.44
C ALA A 87 1.52 -20.91 31.96
N ARG A 88 0.77 -21.72 31.20
CA ARG A 88 0.45 -21.42 29.80
C ARG A 88 -0.28 -20.08 29.68
N ALA A 89 -1.28 -19.81 30.53
CA ALA A 89 -2.01 -18.55 30.53
C ALA A 89 -1.10 -17.35 30.85
N LEU A 90 -0.21 -17.47 31.82
CA LEU A 90 0.76 -16.44 32.20
C LEU A 90 1.79 -16.17 31.09
N PHE A 91 2.30 -17.23 30.46
CA PHE A 91 3.36 -17.10 29.47
C PHE A 91 2.87 -16.92 28.03
N THR A 92 1.56 -17.06 27.75
CA THR A 92 1.01 -16.92 26.37
C THR A 92 1.35 -15.56 25.79
N GLY A 93 1.26 -14.48 26.58
CA GLY A 93 1.60 -13.12 26.16
C GLY A 93 3.10 -12.98 25.82
N GLU A 94 3.98 -13.51 26.65
CA GLU A 94 5.42 -13.43 26.46
C GLU A 94 5.90 -14.26 25.26
N ILE A 95 5.35 -15.47 25.10
CA ILE A 95 5.64 -16.32 23.94
C ILE A 95 5.17 -15.65 22.65
N ARG A 96 4.00 -15.01 22.67
CA ARG A 96 3.47 -14.26 21.54
C ARG A 96 4.41 -13.10 21.20
N ARG A 97 4.76 -12.25 22.15
CA ARG A 97 5.72 -11.14 21.98
C ARG A 97 7.07 -11.61 21.47
N PHE A 98 7.58 -12.72 21.99
CA PHE A 98 8.82 -13.32 21.52
C PHE A 98 8.74 -13.77 20.05
N ARG A 99 7.61 -14.38 19.64
CA ARG A 99 7.36 -14.78 18.24
C ARG A 99 7.18 -13.59 17.33
N GLU A 100 6.55 -12.51 17.80
CA GLU A 100 6.37 -11.27 17.05
C GLU A 100 7.71 -10.57 16.83
N ARG A 101 8.56 -10.46 17.85
CA ARG A 101 9.93 -9.90 17.73
C ARG A 101 10.83 -10.65 16.74
N ARG A 102 10.60 -11.94 16.54
CA ARG A 102 11.37 -12.80 15.62
C ARG A 102 10.64 -13.09 14.31
N ALA A 103 9.52 -12.44 14.08
CA ALA A 103 8.79 -12.59 12.83
C ALA A 103 9.63 -12.12 11.65
N ARG A 104 9.45 -12.75 10.49
CA ARG A 104 10.09 -12.37 9.23
C ARG A 104 9.09 -12.39 8.10
N GLY A 105 9.32 -11.57 7.08
CA GLY A 105 8.47 -11.52 5.90
C GLY A 105 7.06 -11.00 6.19
N HIS A 106 6.89 -10.13 7.19
CA HIS A 106 5.61 -9.57 7.57
C HIS A 106 5.56 -8.07 7.29
N ALA A 107 4.36 -7.53 7.17
CA ALA A 107 4.11 -6.10 7.11
C ALA A 107 3.86 -5.56 8.54
N ILE A 108 4.31 -4.32 8.80
CA ILE A 108 4.02 -3.60 10.03
C ILE A 108 3.06 -2.46 9.72
N VAL A 109 2.00 -2.33 10.52
CA VAL A 109 1.10 -1.17 10.48
C VAL A 109 1.13 -0.47 11.83
N VAL A 110 1.49 0.80 11.82
CA VAL A 110 1.56 1.67 13.00
C VAL A 110 0.33 2.57 13.03
N GLY A 111 -0.42 2.53 14.12
CA GLY A 111 -1.61 3.36 14.31
C GLY A 111 -2.86 2.56 14.71
N GLN A 112 -3.88 3.31 15.17
CA GLN A 112 -5.19 2.79 15.60
C GLN A 112 -6.33 3.57 14.93
N THR A 113 -6.11 4.09 13.73
CA THR A 113 -7.04 4.89 12.94
C THR A 113 -7.81 4.03 11.94
N ASP A 114 -8.84 4.59 11.32
CA ASP A 114 -9.57 3.96 10.22
C ASP A 114 -8.65 3.69 9.02
N ALA A 115 -7.65 4.56 8.78
CA ALA A 115 -6.61 4.35 7.78
C ALA A 115 -5.78 3.09 8.10
N ALA A 116 -5.33 2.93 9.34
CA ALA A 116 -4.60 1.74 9.78
C ALA A 116 -5.45 0.46 9.66
N ASP A 117 -6.73 0.53 9.97
CA ASP A 117 -7.67 -0.59 9.81
C ASP A 117 -7.87 -0.96 8.35
N THR A 118 -8.00 0.03 7.47
CA THR A 118 -8.17 -0.16 6.04
C THR A 118 -6.93 -0.80 5.42
N VAL A 119 -5.74 -0.27 5.70
CA VAL A 119 -4.46 -0.83 5.23
C VAL A 119 -4.25 -2.25 5.76
N THR A 120 -4.53 -2.49 7.06
CA THR A 120 -4.42 -3.83 7.65
C THR A 120 -5.31 -4.83 6.93
N ALA A 121 -6.58 -4.48 6.72
CA ALA A 121 -7.54 -5.37 6.04
C ALA A 121 -7.15 -5.64 4.57
N ALA A 122 -6.62 -4.64 3.87
CA ALA A 122 -6.11 -4.78 2.51
C ALA A 122 -4.94 -5.76 2.45
N LEU A 123 -3.93 -5.58 3.30
CA LEU A 123 -2.76 -6.44 3.39
C LEU A 123 -3.13 -7.90 3.76
N GLU A 124 -4.01 -8.09 4.75
CA GLU A 124 -4.48 -9.42 5.16
C GLU A 124 -5.27 -10.11 4.04
N SER A 125 -6.10 -9.37 3.30
CA SER A 125 -6.85 -9.91 2.15
C SER A 125 -5.94 -10.34 1.00
N ALA A 126 -4.78 -9.67 0.86
CA ALA A 126 -3.72 -10.04 -0.08
C ALA A 126 -2.83 -11.19 0.41
N GLY A 127 -3.08 -11.72 1.62
CA GLY A 127 -2.36 -12.86 2.18
C GLY A 127 -1.09 -12.48 2.95
N HIS A 128 -0.85 -11.20 3.20
CA HIS A 128 0.28 -10.77 4.02
C HIS A 128 0.01 -11.02 5.51
N ARG A 129 1.04 -11.43 6.22
CA ARG A 129 1.01 -11.43 7.68
C ARG A 129 1.22 -10.00 8.18
N VAL A 130 0.26 -9.44 8.92
CA VAL A 130 0.35 -8.09 9.45
C VAL A 130 0.59 -8.13 10.96
N LEU A 131 1.53 -7.32 11.44
CA LEU A 131 1.72 -7.02 12.86
C LEU A 131 1.43 -5.54 13.09
N ARG A 132 0.63 -5.25 14.12
CA ARG A 132 0.23 -3.88 14.45
C ARG A 132 0.87 -3.39 15.75
N THR A 133 1.19 -2.11 15.77
CA THR A 133 1.59 -1.39 16.97
C THR A 133 0.87 -0.04 17.02
N PRO A 134 0.48 0.46 18.20
CA PRO A 134 -0.21 1.75 18.30
C PRO A 134 0.67 2.94 17.92
N ASP A 135 1.98 2.82 18.12
CA ASP A 135 2.96 3.90 17.96
C ASP A 135 4.35 3.36 17.58
N ALA A 136 5.28 4.25 17.32
CA ALA A 136 6.66 3.93 16.98
C ALA A 136 7.43 3.24 18.12
N ALA A 137 7.09 3.50 19.39
CA ALA A 137 7.73 2.87 20.54
C ALA A 137 7.52 1.35 20.56
N GLY A 138 6.46 0.86 19.93
CA GLY A 138 6.15 -0.56 19.78
C GLY A 138 6.93 -1.28 18.66
N LEU A 139 7.64 -0.58 17.78
CA LEU A 139 8.34 -1.16 16.63
C LEU A 139 9.33 -2.29 16.98
N PRO A 140 10.14 -2.19 18.05
CA PRO A 140 11.02 -3.30 18.44
C PRO A 140 10.24 -4.56 18.88
N ALA A 141 9.02 -4.40 19.38
CA ALA A 141 8.19 -5.51 19.84
C ALA A 141 7.55 -6.28 18.70
N VAL A 142 7.36 -5.66 17.54
CA VAL A 142 6.76 -6.28 16.34
C VAL A 142 7.82 -6.72 15.29
N GLY A 143 9.11 -6.75 15.68
CA GLY A 143 10.18 -7.32 14.85
C GLY A 143 10.51 -6.51 13.60
N LEU A 144 10.76 -5.21 13.75
CA LEU A 144 11.09 -4.26 12.67
C LEU A 144 12.17 -4.81 11.72
N THR A 145 13.23 -5.41 12.24
CA THR A 145 14.36 -5.93 11.44
C THR A 145 14.01 -7.11 10.53
N GLY A 146 12.89 -7.75 10.75
CA GLY A 146 12.39 -8.86 9.93
C GLY A 146 11.22 -8.51 9.03
N ALA A 147 10.74 -7.28 9.09
CA ALA A 147 9.62 -6.80 8.28
C ALA A 147 10.06 -6.53 6.83
N THR A 148 9.12 -6.67 5.89
CA THR A 148 9.31 -6.34 4.47
C THR A 148 8.86 -4.91 4.15
N VAL A 149 7.85 -4.42 4.86
CA VAL A 149 7.25 -3.10 4.64
C VAL A 149 6.68 -2.56 5.94
N LEU A 150 6.68 -1.24 6.08
CA LEU A 150 6.06 -0.53 7.19
C LEU A 150 5.11 0.56 6.67
N TYR A 151 3.91 0.61 7.24
CA TYR A 151 2.92 1.65 7.01
C TYR A 151 2.68 2.42 8.31
N ALA A 152 2.97 3.71 8.32
CA ALA A 152 2.64 4.62 9.41
C ALA A 152 1.30 5.28 9.11
N CYS A 153 0.27 4.91 9.87
CA CYS A 153 -1.12 5.35 9.73
C CYS A 153 -1.66 5.81 11.10
N GLY A 154 -0.92 6.69 11.77
CA GLY A 154 -1.32 7.28 13.06
C GLY A 154 -2.46 8.29 12.90
N ASP A 155 -2.68 9.10 13.92
CA ASP A 155 -3.82 10.00 14.03
C ASP A 155 -3.96 10.94 12.81
N ASP A 156 -5.14 10.90 12.17
CA ASP A 156 -5.46 11.67 10.97
C ASP A 156 -5.88 13.13 11.27
N THR A 157 -6.14 13.46 12.52
CA THR A 157 -6.87 14.69 12.85
C THR A 157 -6.01 15.92 13.06
N THR A 158 -4.69 15.77 13.28
CA THR A 158 -3.85 16.91 13.64
C THR A 158 -2.47 16.94 12.99
N ASP A 159 -1.90 15.80 12.57
CA ASP A 159 -0.51 15.86 12.15
C ASP A 159 -0.05 14.68 11.27
N ALA A 160 0.02 14.88 9.97
CA ALA A 160 0.91 14.12 9.09
C ALA A 160 2.34 14.01 9.71
N THR A 161 2.71 14.94 10.58
CA THR A 161 3.96 14.99 11.34
C THR A 161 4.17 13.72 12.15
N ALA A 162 3.16 13.16 12.80
CA ALA A 162 3.31 11.94 13.59
C ALA A 162 3.69 10.73 12.72
N ASN A 163 3.09 10.60 11.54
CA ASN A 163 3.41 9.53 10.61
C ASN A 163 4.79 9.70 9.98
N VAL A 164 5.18 10.93 9.65
CA VAL A 164 6.51 11.27 9.14
C VAL A 164 7.58 10.99 10.20
N LEU A 165 7.35 11.36 11.47
CA LEU A 165 8.25 11.05 12.57
C LEU A 165 8.38 9.54 12.79
N THR A 166 7.28 8.80 12.77
CA THR A 166 7.30 7.34 12.88
C THR A 166 8.16 6.69 11.80
N VAL A 167 8.06 7.17 10.56
CA VAL A 167 8.87 6.68 9.45
C VAL A 167 10.34 7.06 9.65
N ALA A 168 10.64 8.29 10.08
CA ALA A 168 12.01 8.73 10.35
C ALA A 168 12.67 7.92 11.48
N GLU A 169 11.95 7.62 12.56
CA GLU A 169 12.42 6.76 13.65
C GLU A 169 12.64 5.31 13.16
N ALA A 170 11.74 4.78 12.35
CA ALA A 170 11.90 3.45 11.77
C ALA A 170 13.12 3.39 10.84
N GLU A 171 13.31 4.38 9.98
CA GLU A 171 14.48 4.48 9.09
C GLU A 171 15.79 4.56 9.86
N ALA A 172 15.85 5.36 10.93
CA ALA A 172 17.01 5.44 11.80
C ALA A 172 17.31 4.09 12.47
N ALA A 173 16.28 3.39 12.95
CA ALA A 173 16.42 2.07 13.56
C ALA A 173 16.89 1.01 12.55
N VAL A 174 16.38 1.03 11.32
CA VAL A 174 16.81 0.14 10.23
C VAL A 174 18.26 0.37 9.86
N ARG A 175 18.68 1.63 9.70
CA ARG A 175 20.08 1.99 9.44
C ARG A 175 21.02 1.50 10.57
N GLN A 176 20.61 1.65 11.82
CA GLN A 176 21.40 1.19 12.96
C GLN A 176 21.50 -0.34 13.02
N ALA A 177 20.42 -1.04 12.70
CA ALA A 177 20.37 -2.50 12.73
C ALA A 177 21.00 -3.16 11.49
N GLY A 178 21.19 -2.43 10.40
CA GLY A 178 21.65 -2.93 9.10
C GLY A 178 20.67 -3.88 8.40
N SER A 179 19.42 -3.96 8.89
CA SER A 179 18.34 -4.78 8.30
C SER A 179 16.97 -4.26 8.73
N GLY A 180 15.98 -4.45 7.88
CA GLY A 180 14.58 -4.02 8.15
C GLY A 180 13.78 -3.91 6.87
N PRO A 181 12.61 -3.25 6.91
CA PRO A 181 11.79 -3.04 5.73
C PRO A 181 12.53 -2.23 4.68
N GLU A 182 12.40 -2.67 3.44
CA GLU A 182 12.96 -1.96 2.29
C GLU A 182 12.18 -0.68 1.97
N ARG A 183 10.93 -0.61 2.40
CA ARG A 183 10.00 0.49 2.12
C ARG A 183 9.22 0.91 3.35
N LEU A 184 9.12 2.20 3.52
CA LEU A 184 8.45 2.87 4.61
C LEU A 184 7.40 3.81 4.02
N TYR A 185 6.14 3.64 4.39
CA TYR A 185 5.04 4.45 3.90
C TYR A 185 4.44 5.30 5.01
N ALA A 186 4.33 6.61 4.79
CA ALA A 186 3.65 7.53 5.70
C ALA A 186 2.31 7.96 5.11
N HIS A 187 1.22 7.67 5.81
CA HIS A 187 -0.10 8.18 5.44
C HIS A 187 -0.17 9.68 5.70
N VAL A 188 -0.66 10.42 4.72
CA VAL A 188 -0.90 11.86 4.78
C VAL A 188 -2.32 12.10 4.29
N SER A 189 -3.19 12.60 5.15
CA SER A 189 -4.61 12.84 4.81
C SER A 189 -4.80 14.02 3.86
N ASP A 190 -3.89 15.01 3.90
CA ASP A 190 -3.86 16.14 3.00
C ASP A 190 -3.01 15.81 1.76
N PRO A 191 -3.60 15.64 0.56
CA PRO A 191 -2.87 15.29 -0.67
C PRO A 191 -1.85 16.33 -1.08
N ASP A 192 -2.11 17.62 -0.84
CA ASP A 192 -1.20 18.70 -1.20
C ASP A 192 0.06 18.67 -0.34
N LEU A 193 -0.11 18.44 0.96
CA LEU A 193 1.01 18.19 1.87
C LEU A 193 1.76 16.92 1.46
N GLY A 194 1.06 15.86 1.09
CA GLY A 194 1.66 14.63 0.59
C GLY A 194 2.56 14.86 -0.62
N VAL A 195 2.08 15.60 -1.62
CA VAL A 195 2.87 15.96 -2.81
C VAL A 195 4.08 16.84 -2.43
N ALA A 196 3.92 17.79 -1.50
CA ALA A 196 5.02 18.66 -1.06
C ALA A 196 6.12 17.87 -0.31
N LEU A 197 5.73 16.96 0.58
CA LEU A 197 6.66 16.06 1.27
C LEU A 197 7.38 15.14 0.28
N GLN A 198 6.66 14.59 -0.67
CA GLN A 198 7.22 13.74 -1.73
C GLN A 198 8.21 14.50 -2.61
N ALA A 199 7.86 15.73 -3.03
CA ALA A 199 8.74 16.59 -3.80
C ALA A 199 10.07 16.86 -3.06
N ARG A 200 9.97 17.15 -1.76
CA ARG A 200 11.13 17.40 -0.92
C ARG A 200 11.99 16.16 -0.74
N HIS A 201 11.34 15.01 -0.51
CA HIS A 201 12.04 13.73 -0.35
C HIS A 201 12.79 13.34 -1.63
N LEU A 202 12.15 13.43 -2.79
CA LEU A 202 12.77 13.17 -4.10
C LEU A 202 13.95 14.09 -4.40
N SER A 203 14.00 15.28 -3.78
CA SER A 203 15.07 16.26 -4.00
C SER A 203 16.33 16.01 -3.18
N CYS A 204 16.26 15.29 -2.07
CA CYS A 204 17.37 15.29 -1.09
C CYS A 204 17.64 13.95 -0.41
N ALA A 205 16.84 12.91 -0.62
CA ALA A 205 16.96 11.65 0.11
C ALA A 205 17.07 10.44 -0.82
N GLU A 206 17.62 9.36 -0.28
CA GLU A 206 17.62 8.06 -0.96
C GLU A 206 16.20 7.45 -0.97
N PRO A 207 15.88 6.59 -1.97
CA PRO A 207 14.60 5.89 -2.02
C PRO A 207 14.41 4.97 -0.82
N GLY A 208 13.20 4.90 -0.30
CA GLY A 208 12.87 4.04 0.85
C GLY A 208 11.66 4.55 1.61
N VAL A 209 11.38 5.85 1.52
CA VAL A 209 10.20 6.48 2.13
C VAL A 209 9.26 6.97 1.03
N ASP A 210 7.97 6.74 1.21
CA ASP A 210 6.93 7.27 0.34
C ASP A 210 5.76 7.83 1.18
N PHE A 211 5.12 8.85 0.64
CA PHE A 211 3.97 9.51 1.26
C PHE A 211 2.72 9.18 0.45
N PHE A 212 1.68 8.70 1.11
CA PHE A 212 0.49 8.24 0.42
C PHE A 212 -0.80 8.76 1.06
N THR A 213 -1.80 8.94 0.20
CA THR A 213 -3.19 9.21 0.59
C THR A 213 -4.05 8.04 0.13
N LEU A 214 -4.90 7.52 0.98
CA LEU A 214 -5.74 6.34 0.67
C LEU A 214 -6.62 6.59 -0.56
N ASP A 215 -7.26 7.75 -0.64
CA ASP A 215 -8.12 8.13 -1.77
C ASP A 215 -7.35 8.13 -3.09
N VAL A 216 -6.12 8.64 -3.10
CA VAL A 216 -5.29 8.70 -4.32
C VAL A 216 -4.92 7.31 -4.80
N ILE A 217 -4.48 6.41 -3.90
CA ILE A 217 -4.12 5.04 -4.27
C ILE A 217 -5.35 4.26 -4.75
N ALA A 218 -6.46 4.37 -4.03
CA ALA A 218 -7.69 3.68 -4.39
C ALA A 218 -8.26 4.18 -5.73
N ALA A 219 -8.23 5.48 -5.98
CA ALA A 219 -8.66 6.08 -7.25
C ALA A 219 -7.77 5.62 -8.41
N GLN A 220 -6.45 5.54 -8.21
CA GLN A 220 -5.53 5.01 -9.22
C GLN A 220 -5.80 3.52 -9.52
N ALA A 221 -6.02 2.71 -8.49
CA ALA A 221 -6.38 1.31 -8.66
C ALA A 221 -7.69 1.15 -9.46
N LEU A 222 -8.67 1.99 -9.17
CA LEU A 222 -9.92 2.04 -9.95
C LEU A 222 -9.64 2.43 -11.40
N ALA A 223 -8.83 3.46 -11.66
CA ALA A 223 -8.51 3.91 -13.01
C ALA A 223 -7.85 2.79 -13.84
N VAL A 224 -6.85 2.11 -13.30
CA VAL A 224 -6.18 0.95 -13.96
C VAL A 224 -7.20 -0.12 -14.33
N ARG A 225 -8.07 -0.51 -13.39
CA ARG A 225 -9.09 -1.52 -13.60
C ARG A 225 -10.10 -1.11 -14.66
N GLU A 226 -10.55 0.14 -14.63
CA GLU A 226 -11.56 0.65 -15.53
C GLU A 226 -11.05 0.86 -16.96
N VAL A 227 -9.84 1.37 -17.13
CA VAL A 227 -9.22 1.49 -18.45
C VAL A 227 -9.07 0.11 -19.09
N ARG A 228 -8.57 -0.89 -18.37
CA ARG A 228 -8.52 -2.27 -18.87
C ARG A 228 -9.90 -2.78 -19.26
N ARG A 229 -10.91 -2.62 -18.41
CA ARG A 229 -12.28 -3.04 -18.68
C ARG A 229 -12.85 -2.40 -19.95
N LEU A 230 -12.57 -1.12 -20.18
CA LEU A 230 -13.05 -0.39 -21.37
C LEU A 230 -12.34 -0.86 -22.65
N LEU A 231 -11.07 -1.16 -22.58
CA LEU A 231 -10.27 -1.64 -23.72
C LEU A 231 -10.56 -3.12 -24.06
N ASP A 232 -10.83 -3.94 -23.05
CA ASP A 232 -11.13 -5.37 -23.19
C ASP A 232 -12.63 -5.64 -23.42
N ALA A 233 -13.44 -4.58 -23.66
CA ALA A 233 -14.88 -4.73 -23.87
C ALA A 233 -15.20 -5.60 -25.09
N PRO A 234 -16.24 -6.44 -25.03
CA PRO A 234 -16.69 -7.23 -26.17
C PRO A 234 -17.04 -6.31 -27.37
N GLY A 235 -16.37 -6.47 -28.49
CA GLY A 235 -16.50 -5.61 -29.67
C GLY A 235 -15.31 -4.70 -29.91
N GLY A 236 -14.35 -4.68 -29.01
CA GLY A 236 -13.13 -3.87 -29.08
C GLY A 236 -13.33 -2.43 -28.57
N PRO A 237 -12.24 -1.66 -28.46
CA PRO A 237 -12.31 -0.29 -27.98
C PRO A 237 -13.02 0.62 -28.97
N VAL A 238 -13.81 1.56 -28.42
CA VAL A 238 -14.52 2.57 -29.22
C VAL A 238 -13.61 3.77 -29.53
N PRO A 239 -13.76 4.44 -30.68
CA PRO A 239 -12.88 5.56 -31.05
C PRO A 239 -12.92 6.73 -30.07
N VAL A 240 -14.05 6.95 -29.41
CA VAL A 240 -14.22 7.96 -28.38
C VAL A 240 -14.93 7.35 -27.20
N THR A 241 -14.27 7.29 -26.07
CA THR A 241 -14.85 6.85 -24.80
C THR A 241 -15.29 8.08 -24.01
N HIS A 242 -16.53 8.05 -23.49
CA HIS A 242 -17.12 9.15 -22.72
C HIS A 242 -17.40 8.70 -21.29
N LEU A 243 -16.72 9.33 -20.32
CA LEU A 243 -16.86 9.06 -18.90
C LEU A 243 -17.45 10.29 -18.19
N VAL A 244 -18.17 10.05 -17.11
CA VAL A 244 -18.66 11.11 -16.21
C VAL A 244 -18.14 10.82 -14.80
N VAL A 245 -17.52 11.83 -14.18
CA VAL A 245 -17.10 11.80 -12.79
C VAL A 245 -17.92 12.82 -12.00
N VAL A 246 -18.70 12.34 -11.04
CA VAL A 246 -19.59 13.15 -10.20
C VAL A 246 -18.97 13.34 -8.82
N GLY A 247 -18.64 14.59 -8.49
CA GLY A 247 -17.98 14.99 -7.26
C GLY A 247 -16.68 15.75 -7.52
N SER A 248 -16.23 16.53 -6.53
CA SER A 248 -14.99 17.32 -6.57
C SER A 248 -14.04 17.01 -5.40
N GLY A 249 -14.33 15.96 -4.64
CA GLY A 249 -13.45 15.47 -3.56
C GLY A 249 -12.15 14.86 -4.07
N GLU A 250 -11.22 14.59 -3.18
CA GLU A 250 -9.87 14.14 -3.52
C GLU A 250 -9.86 12.81 -4.32
N PHE A 251 -10.76 11.89 -3.99
CA PHE A 251 -10.91 10.66 -4.77
C PHE A 251 -11.32 10.94 -6.23
N ALA A 252 -12.27 11.85 -6.44
CA ALA A 252 -12.73 12.22 -7.79
C ALA A 252 -11.62 12.88 -8.61
N LYS A 253 -10.88 13.83 -8.02
CA LYS A 253 -9.71 14.47 -8.63
C LYS A 253 -8.65 13.43 -8.99
N ALA A 254 -8.30 12.55 -8.06
CA ALA A 254 -7.31 11.50 -8.27
C ALA A 254 -7.76 10.48 -9.33
N LEU A 255 -9.06 10.19 -9.42
CA LEU A 255 -9.62 9.31 -10.45
C LEU A 255 -9.45 9.93 -11.85
N VAL A 256 -9.75 11.21 -12.03
CA VAL A 256 -9.54 11.92 -13.31
C VAL A 256 -8.07 11.87 -13.73
N VAL A 257 -7.15 12.14 -12.80
CA VAL A 257 -5.70 12.06 -13.05
C VAL A 257 -5.26 10.63 -13.40
N GLY A 258 -5.75 9.64 -12.67
CA GLY A 258 -5.46 8.23 -12.91
C GLY A 258 -5.95 7.78 -14.29
N LEU A 259 -7.18 8.12 -14.66
CA LEU A 259 -7.74 7.82 -15.98
C LEU A 259 -6.92 8.46 -17.11
N ALA A 260 -6.50 9.71 -16.94
CA ALA A 260 -5.68 10.40 -17.94
C ALA A 260 -4.31 9.74 -18.15
N ARG A 261 -3.68 9.25 -17.07
CA ARG A 261 -2.40 8.53 -17.15
C ARG A 261 -2.54 7.16 -17.81
N GLU A 262 -3.48 6.36 -17.32
CA GLU A 262 -3.63 4.99 -17.79
C GLU A 262 -4.12 4.93 -19.24
N TRP A 263 -4.91 5.92 -19.68
CA TRP A 263 -5.42 5.97 -21.03
C TRP A 263 -4.33 6.08 -22.09
N GLU A 264 -3.33 6.93 -21.90
CA GLU A 264 -2.21 7.04 -22.85
C GLU A 264 -1.46 5.73 -23.01
N LEU A 265 -1.24 5.01 -21.91
CA LEU A 265 -0.45 3.79 -21.88
C LEU A 265 -1.11 2.62 -22.62
N ALA A 266 -2.43 2.66 -22.74
CA ALA A 266 -3.23 1.53 -23.16
C ALA A 266 -4.00 1.76 -24.47
N ALA A 267 -4.25 3.01 -24.87
CA ALA A 267 -5.28 3.38 -25.85
C ALA A 267 -4.74 4.23 -27.01
N ASP A 268 -3.70 3.75 -27.69
CA ASP A 268 -3.07 4.47 -28.79
C ASP A 268 -4.09 4.85 -29.88
N GLY A 269 -4.18 6.16 -30.19
CA GLY A 269 -5.10 6.72 -31.18
C GLY A 269 -6.58 6.83 -30.76
N LEU A 270 -6.94 6.42 -29.52
CA LEU A 270 -8.29 6.54 -29.00
C LEU A 270 -8.46 7.85 -28.19
N ARG A 271 -9.67 8.42 -28.21
CA ARG A 271 -9.99 9.64 -27.47
C ARG A 271 -10.75 9.36 -26.19
N LEU A 272 -10.37 10.00 -25.09
CA LEU A 272 -11.09 9.97 -23.83
C LEU A 272 -11.67 11.35 -23.53
N VAL A 273 -12.97 11.39 -23.32
CA VAL A 273 -13.73 12.58 -22.86
C VAL A 273 -14.18 12.30 -21.44
N VAL A 274 -13.89 13.20 -20.53
CA VAL A 274 -14.30 13.12 -19.12
C VAL A 274 -15.11 14.36 -18.76
N ASP A 275 -16.37 14.17 -18.42
CA ASP A 275 -17.23 15.22 -17.87
C ASP A 275 -17.12 15.20 -16.35
N LEU A 276 -16.54 16.25 -15.76
CA LEU A 276 -16.50 16.47 -14.33
C LEU A 276 -17.73 17.24 -13.88
N THR A 277 -18.53 16.64 -13.01
CA THR A 277 -19.78 17.24 -12.53
C THR A 277 -19.72 17.54 -11.05
N ALA A 278 -19.68 18.82 -10.71
CA ALA A 278 -19.70 19.35 -9.34
C ALA A 278 -20.12 20.83 -9.39
N ASP A 279 -20.46 21.40 -8.24
CA ASP A 279 -20.82 22.83 -8.15
C ASP A 279 -19.63 23.73 -8.48
N ASP A 280 -18.41 23.27 -8.23
CA ASP A 280 -17.12 23.94 -8.47
C ASP A 280 -16.34 23.31 -9.65
N ALA A 281 -17.02 22.61 -10.55
CA ALA A 281 -16.39 21.84 -11.63
C ALA A 281 -15.41 22.64 -12.49
N ASP A 282 -15.73 23.90 -12.83
CA ASP A 282 -14.86 24.78 -13.63
C ASP A 282 -13.53 25.09 -12.91
N HIS A 283 -13.60 25.36 -11.61
CA HIS A 283 -12.42 25.62 -10.80
C HIS A 283 -11.55 24.36 -10.70
N VAL A 284 -12.12 23.23 -10.34
CA VAL A 284 -11.40 21.95 -10.20
C VAL A 284 -10.81 21.49 -11.54
N ALA A 285 -11.56 21.62 -12.64
CA ALA A 285 -11.04 21.28 -13.96
C ALA A 285 -9.86 22.18 -14.37
N GLY A 286 -9.92 23.46 -14.01
CA GLY A 286 -8.82 24.43 -14.20
C GLY A 286 -7.58 24.02 -13.40
N GLU A 287 -7.74 23.73 -12.12
CA GLU A 287 -6.68 23.25 -11.22
C GLU A 287 -6.04 21.96 -11.76
N LEU A 288 -6.84 20.96 -12.11
CA LEU A 288 -6.35 19.69 -12.62
C LEU A 288 -5.52 19.85 -13.90
N ARG A 289 -5.95 20.69 -14.83
CA ARG A 289 -5.19 20.94 -16.06
C ARG A 289 -3.89 21.70 -15.80
N ALA A 290 -3.90 22.66 -14.88
CA ALA A 290 -2.69 23.42 -14.55
C ALA A 290 -1.64 22.54 -13.86
N ARG A 291 -2.07 21.68 -12.96
CA ARG A 291 -1.18 20.89 -12.10
C ARG A 291 -0.72 19.57 -12.73
N TRP A 292 -1.58 18.90 -13.51
CA TRP A 292 -1.33 17.55 -14.01
C TRP A 292 -1.25 17.53 -15.54
N SER A 293 -0.04 17.37 -16.10
CA SER A 293 0.15 17.36 -17.55
C SER A 293 -0.68 16.28 -18.28
N PRO A 294 -0.90 15.05 -17.75
CA PRO A 294 -1.75 14.08 -18.40
C PRO A 294 -3.18 14.56 -18.61
N VAL A 295 -3.74 15.30 -17.64
CA VAL A 295 -5.10 15.86 -17.76
C VAL A 295 -5.18 16.93 -18.84
N ALA A 296 -4.14 17.76 -18.96
CA ALA A 296 -4.11 18.82 -19.97
C ALA A 296 -3.90 18.30 -21.40
N GLN A 297 -3.14 17.21 -21.56
CA GLN A 297 -2.62 16.79 -22.86
C GLN A 297 -3.33 15.54 -23.43
N ARG A 298 -3.82 14.64 -22.57
CA ARG A 298 -4.21 13.28 -22.98
C ARG A 298 -5.71 13.04 -22.99
N ILE A 299 -6.50 13.88 -22.30
CA ILE A 299 -7.95 13.76 -22.22
C ILE A 299 -8.64 15.07 -22.54
N GLU A 300 -9.88 14.98 -22.97
CA GLU A 300 -10.77 16.14 -23.07
C GLU A 300 -11.59 16.23 -21.77
N LEU A 301 -11.07 16.97 -20.78
CA LEU A 301 -11.79 17.22 -19.53
C LEU A 301 -12.77 18.37 -19.74
N ARG A 302 -14.04 18.16 -19.41
CA ARG A 302 -15.12 19.15 -19.49
C ARG A 302 -15.69 19.39 -18.09
N ALA A 303 -15.90 20.65 -17.74
CA ALA A 303 -16.62 21.02 -16.54
C ALA A 303 -18.12 21.10 -16.85
N VAL A 304 -18.92 20.33 -16.14
CA VAL A 304 -20.37 20.27 -16.32
C VAL A 304 -21.07 20.46 -14.97
N PRO A 305 -21.54 21.68 -14.67
CA PRO A 305 -22.05 21.98 -13.32
C PRO A 305 -23.35 21.26 -12.96
N VAL A 306 -24.07 20.74 -13.94
CA VAL A 306 -25.33 20.01 -13.71
C VAL A 306 -25.34 18.70 -14.48
N LEU A 307 -25.63 17.58 -13.82
CA LEU A 307 -25.77 16.27 -14.41
C LEU A 307 -26.73 16.28 -15.64
N GLY A 308 -26.19 15.86 -16.78
CA GLY A 308 -26.95 15.77 -18.03
C GLY A 308 -27.16 17.10 -18.77
N ALA A 309 -26.53 18.19 -18.34
CA ALA A 309 -26.50 19.43 -19.10
C ALA A 309 -25.37 19.36 -20.12
N GLY A 310 -25.69 19.28 -21.39
CA GLY A 310 -24.72 19.43 -22.50
C GLY A 310 -24.13 18.13 -23.08
N SER A 311 -24.43 16.94 -22.56
CA SER A 311 -23.99 15.69 -23.17
C SER A 311 -24.95 15.24 -24.26
N ALA A 312 -24.50 15.23 -25.51
CA ALA A 312 -25.25 14.73 -26.66
C ALA A 312 -25.20 13.19 -26.76
N SER A 313 -24.34 12.53 -25.98
CA SER A 313 -24.13 11.08 -25.98
C SER A 313 -24.37 10.48 -24.60
N VAL A 314 -24.83 9.23 -24.57
CA VAL A 314 -24.90 8.43 -23.34
C VAL A 314 -23.47 8.11 -22.91
N PRO A 315 -23.07 8.38 -21.64
CA PRO A 315 -21.74 8.02 -21.17
C PRO A 315 -21.54 6.52 -21.08
N ASP A 316 -20.33 6.05 -21.36
CA ASP A 316 -19.95 4.63 -21.22
C ASP A 316 -19.92 4.21 -19.76
N THR A 317 -19.44 5.09 -18.87
CA THR A 317 -19.43 4.85 -17.43
C THR A 317 -19.58 6.16 -16.66
N VAL A 318 -20.30 6.08 -15.56
CA VAL A 318 -20.49 7.18 -14.60
C VAL A 318 -19.93 6.76 -13.26
N TYR A 319 -19.02 7.56 -12.71
CA TYR A 319 -18.43 7.38 -11.38
C TYR A 319 -19.03 8.40 -10.43
N VAL A 320 -19.68 7.94 -9.36
CA VAL A 320 -20.27 8.81 -8.33
C VAL A 320 -19.39 8.75 -7.08
N CYS A 321 -18.65 9.83 -6.86
CA CYS A 321 -17.53 9.93 -5.90
C CYS A 321 -17.65 11.21 -5.04
N HIS A 322 -18.80 11.42 -4.37
CA HIS A 322 -18.91 12.55 -3.42
C HIS A 322 -18.14 12.25 -2.13
N ALA A 323 -17.74 13.30 -1.42
CA ALA A 323 -17.11 13.18 -0.11
C ALA A 323 -17.99 12.51 0.96
N SER A 324 -19.31 12.40 0.72
CA SER A 324 -20.27 11.74 1.59
C SER A 324 -20.97 10.61 0.86
N ASP A 325 -20.93 9.40 1.41
CA ASP A 325 -21.61 8.22 0.89
C ASP A 325 -23.12 8.45 0.71
N GLY A 326 -23.75 9.18 1.64
CA GLY A 326 -25.16 9.53 1.55
C GLY A 326 -25.47 10.42 0.35
N ALA A 327 -24.58 11.34 -0.02
CA ALA A 327 -24.71 12.15 -1.23
C ALA A 327 -24.49 11.29 -2.48
N SER A 328 -23.46 10.44 -2.50
CA SER A 328 -23.20 9.50 -3.58
C SER A 328 -24.41 8.59 -3.83
N LEU A 329 -24.93 7.98 -2.78
CA LEU A 329 -26.09 7.10 -2.85
C LEU A 329 -27.34 7.83 -3.36
N ARG A 330 -27.62 9.04 -2.83
CA ARG A 330 -28.73 9.86 -3.27
C ARG A 330 -28.65 10.14 -4.78
N VAL A 331 -27.50 10.58 -5.28
CA VAL A 331 -27.30 10.86 -6.70
C VAL A 331 -27.52 9.60 -7.53
N ALA A 332 -26.89 8.49 -7.16
CA ALA A 332 -27.03 7.22 -7.88
C ALA A 332 -28.47 6.73 -7.97
N LEU A 333 -29.28 6.87 -6.92
CA LEU A 333 -30.64 6.40 -6.87
C LEU A 333 -31.67 7.38 -7.47
N THR A 334 -31.41 8.69 -7.49
CA THR A 334 -32.38 9.69 -7.95
C THR A 334 -32.09 10.27 -9.32
N ALA A 335 -30.84 10.24 -9.79
CA ALA A 335 -30.46 10.78 -11.08
C ALA A 335 -30.70 9.75 -12.21
N THR A 336 -31.96 9.53 -12.58
CA THR A 336 -32.37 8.53 -13.58
C THR A 336 -31.70 8.68 -14.93
N LYS A 337 -31.21 9.89 -15.26
CA LYS A 337 -30.44 10.14 -16.49
C LYS A 337 -29.10 9.37 -16.53
N LEU A 338 -28.59 8.93 -15.37
CA LEU A 338 -27.38 8.12 -15.28
C LEU A 338 -27.60 6.64 -15.57
N TRP A 339 -28.86 6.18 -15.64
CA TRP A 339 -29.21 4.75 -15.71
C TRP A 339 -29.31 4.20 -17.14
N HIS A 340 -28.90 4.98 -18.15
CA HIS A 340 -29.04 4.60 -19.56
C HIS A 340 -27.91 3.67 -20.07
N GLY A 341 -26.83 3.51 -19.32
CA GLY A 341 -25.71 2.65 -19.69
C GLY A 341 -25.99 1.16 -19.53
N GLY A 342 -25.06 0.34 -20.02
CA GLY A 342 -25.10 -1.12 -19.88
C GLY A 342 -24.77 -1.60 -18.45
N PRO A 343 -24.62 -2.93 -18.25
CA PRO A 343 -24.25 -3.51 -16.96
C PRO A 343 -22.96 -2.94 -16.41
N GLY A 344 -22.96 -2.53 -15.11
CA GLY A 344 -21.80 -1.97 -14.44
C GLY A 344 -21.37 -0.57 -14.88
N SER A 345 -22.22 0.14 -15.65
CA SER A 345 -21.93 1.49 -16.15
C SER A 345 -22.07 2.59 -15.10
N LEU A 346 -22.67 2.32 -13.94
CA LEU A 346 -22.78 3.24 -12.82
C LEU A 346 -21.95 2.71 -11.65
N VAL A 347 -20.84 3.37 -11.36
CA VAL A 347 -19.90 3.00 -10.29
C VAL A 347 -20.10 3.93 -9.11
N LEU A 348 -20.37 3.38 -7.94
CA LEU A 348 -20.65 4.12 -6.72
C LEU A 348 -19.60 3.83 -5.67
N LEU A 349 -18.89 4.87 -5.23
CA LEU A 349 -17.94 4.79 -4.11
C LEU A 349 -18.71 4.87 -2.78
N LEU A 350 -18.49 3.89 -1.90
CA LEU A 350 -19.09 3.80 -0.56
C LEU A 350 -18.07 3.30 0.46
N ASP A 351 -17.50 4.19 1.25
CA ASP A 351 -16.48 3.84 2.26
C ASP A 351 -17.06 3.69 3.67
N GLY A 352 -17.76 4.70 4.17
CA GLY A 352 -18.39 4.67 5.49
C GLY A 352 -19.61 3.76 5.56
N LEU A 353 -20.26 3.50 4.41
CA LEU A 353 -21.41 2.60 4.27
C LEU A 353 -21.04 1.28 3.58
N ALA A 354 -19.80 0.82 3.70
CA ALA A 354 -19.32 -0.41 3.08
C ALA A 354 -20.23 -1.63 3.35
N GLY A 355 -20.91 -1.68 4.50
CA GLY A 355 -21.92 -2.70 4.81
C GLY A 355 -23.12 -2.70 3.87
N LEU A 356 -23.43 -1.59 3.21
CA LEU A 356 -24.53 -1.49 2.24
C LEU A 356 -24.19 -2.12 0.89
N THR A 357 -22.91 -2.33 0.57
CA THR A 357 -22.51 -3.00 -0.69
C THR A 357 -23.21 -4.35 -0.85
N GLY A 358 -23.36 -5.08 0.27
CA GLY A 358 -24.10 -6.33 0.33
C GLY A 358 -25.63 -6.18 0.23
N ALA A 359 -26.19 -4.98 0.36
CA ALA A 359 -27.64 -4.75 0.29
C ALA A 359 -28.15 -4.62 -1.16
N PHE A 360 -27.25 -4.32 -2.11
CA PHE A 360 -27.58 -4.25 -3.54
C PHE A 360 -27.54 -5.63 -4.20
N GLY A 361 -28.48 -5.95 -5.04
CA GLY A 361 -28.51 -7.23 -5.75
C GLY A 361 -29.72 -7.41 -6.64
N THR A 362 -29.69 -8.47 -7.44
CA THR A 362 -30.81 -8.90 -8.31
C THR A 362 -31.76 -9.88 -7.64
N ASP A 363 -31.37 -10.44 -6.49
CA ASP A 363 -32.19 -11.44 -5.80
C ASP A 363 -33.29 -10.76 -4.98
N ALA A 364 -34.47 -11.38 -4.94
CA ALA A 364 -35.65 -10.89 -4.21
C ALA A 364 -35.41 -10.75 -2.67
N SER A 365 -34.32 -11.27 -2.17
CA SER A 365 -33.88 -11.14 -0.76
C SER A 365 -33.07 -9.88 -0.47
N ARG A 366 -32.70 -9.11 -1.49
CA ARG A 366 -31.90 -7.88 -1.33
C ARG A 366 -32.81 -6.68 -1.06
N VAL A 367 -32.35 -5.78 -0.20
CA VAL A 367 -33.13 -4.61 0.23
C VAL A 367 -33.18 -3.53 -0.86
N LEU A 368 -32.13 -3.44 -1.67
CA LEU A 368 -31.98 -2.41 -2.70
C LEU A 368 -31.71 -3.08 -4.06
N ASP A 369 -32.39 -2.56 -5.09
CA ASP A 369 -32.15 -2.96 -6.47
C ASP A 369 -30.83 -2.38 -6.98
N ASN A 370 -30.09 -3.17 -7.77
CA ASN A 370 -28.87 -2.73 -8.44
C ASN A 370 -29.13 -2.15 -9.83
N LEU A 371 -30.31 -1.62 -10.09
CA LEU A 371 -30.73 -1.00 -11.36
C LEU A 371 -30.54 -1.96 -12.56
N ASP A 372 -31.05 -3.17 -12.45
CA ASP A 372 -30.87 -4.25 -13.44
C ASP A 372 -29.40 -4.56 -13.78
N GLY A 373 -28.54 -4.51 -12.78
CA GLY A 373 -27.10 -4.79 -12.93
C GLY A 373 -26.26 -3.60 -13.42
N ARG A 374 -26.85 -2.42 -13.59
CA ARG A 374 -26.11 -1.22 -14.01
C ARG A 374 -25.25 -0.65 -12.88
N LEU A 375 -25.73 -0.74 -11.63
CA LEU A 375 -25.04 -0.24 -10.45
C LEU A 375 -24.00 -1.22 -9.95
N ARG A 376 -22.78 -0.73 -9.78
CA ARG A 376 -21.65 -1.44 -9.16
C ARG A 376 -21.09 -0.59 -8.04
N THR A 377 -20.96 -1.16 -6.87
CA THR A 377 -20.37 -0.49 -5.71
C THR A 377 -18.89 -0.84 -5.57
N VAL A 378 -18.10 0.10 -5.13
CA VAL A 378 -16.68 -0.07 -4.81
C VAL A 378 -16.38 0.60 -3.48
N THR A 379 -15.40 0.06 -2.74
CA THR A 379 -14.89 0.66 -1.51
C THR A 379 -13.39 0.90 -1.65
N THR A 380 -12.86 1.89 -0.95
CA THR A 380 -11.41 2.13 -0.88
C THR A 380 -10.67 0.87 -0.40
N ARG A 381 -11.24 0.15 0.56
CA ARG A 381 -10.68 -1.12 1.06
C ARG A 381 -10.55 -2.19 -0.03
N ASP A 382 -11.59 -2.40 -0.83
CA ASP A 382 -11.55 -3.40 -1.90
C ASP A 382 -10.56 -3.02 -3.00
N LEU A 383 -10.50 -1.73 -3.33
CA LEU A 383 -9.56 -1.19 -4.31
C LEU A 383 -8.11 -1.36 -3.85
N LEU A 384 -7.82 -1.07 -2.58
CA LEU A 384 -6.48 -1.28 -1.99
C LEU A 384 -6.12 -2.77 -1.92
N ALA A 385 -7.07 -3.64 -1.62
CA ALA A 385 -6.84 -5.08 -1.63
C ALA A 385 -6.48 -5.61 -3.03
N ASP A 386 -7.05 -5.03 -4.08
CA ASP A 386 -6.68 -5.34 -5.47
C ASP A 386 -5.26 -4.85 -5.79
N VAL A 387 -4.87 -3.67 -5.29
CA VAL A 387 -3.50 -3.13 -5.40
C VAL A 387 -2.48 -4.10 -4.81
N GLU A 388 -2.73 -4.67 -3.66
CA GLU A 388 -1.79 -5.57 -2.98
C GLU A 388 -1.73 -6.98 -3.61
N ARG A 389 -2.80 -7.43 -4.31
CA ARG A 389 -2.86 -8.76 -4.94
C ARG A 389 -2.15 -8.86 -6.29
N VAL A 390 -2.15 -7.80 -7.10
CA VAL A 390 -1.84 -7.85 -8.54
C VAL A 390 -0.48 -7.27 -8.87
N GLU A 391 0.60 -7.57 -8.18
CA GLU A 391 1.93 -6.98 -8.44
C GLU A 391 1.96 -5.44 -8.29
N ALA A 392 0.95 -4.87 -7.71
CA ALA A 392 0.68 -3.45 -7.65
C ALA A 392 1.54 -2.68 -6.64
N ARG A 393 2.50 -3.32 -5.99
CA ARG A 393 3.59 -2.61 -5.30
C ARG A 393 4.26 -1.59 -6.22
N ALA A 394 4.29 -1.90 -7.52
CA ALA A 394 4.81 -1.03 -8.56
C ALA A 394 3.97 0.24 -8.80
N HIS A 395 2.66 0.21 -8.53
CA HIS A 395 1.80 1.37 -8.76
C HIS A 395 1.70 2.32 -7.57
N ALA A 396 1.94 1.82 -6.35
CA ALA A 396 1.87 2.63 -5.15
C ALA A 396 3.13 3.48 -4.91
N ASP A 397 4.31 2.92 -5.20
CA ASP A 397 5.60 3.57 -4.96
C ASP A 397 5.90 4.66 -6.00
N MET A 398 6.12 5.88 -5.54
CA MET A 398 6.43 7.03 -6.42
C MET A 398 7.69 6.79 -7.25
N TYR A 399 8.72 6.17 -6.68
CA TYR A 399 9.96 5.87 -7.42
C TYR A 399 9.73 4.91 -8.59
N GLU A 400 8.96 3.85 -8.37
CA GLU A 400 8.61 2.90 -9.42
C GLU A 400 7.71 3.54 -10.48
N ARG A 401 6.79 4.41 -10.06
CA ARG A 401 5.91 5.15 -10.98
C ARG A 401 6.69 6.11 -11.86
N ILE A 402 7.63 6.86 -11.30
CA ILE A 402 8.51 7.74 -12.09
C ILE A 402 9.40 6.91 -13.02
N ALA A 403 9.99 5.79 -12.54
CA ALA A 403 10.81 4.92 -13.36
C ALA A 403 10.04 4.35 -14.56
N ARG A 404 8.76 4.02 -14.38
CA ARG A 404 7.86 3.60 -15.43
C ARG A 404 7.58 4.73 -16.43
N SER A 405 7.34 5.95 -15.95
CA SER A 405 7.17 7.13 -16.81
C SER A 405 8.42 7.42 -17.65
N VAL A 406 9.61 7.32 -17.07
CA VAL A 406 10.89 7.41 -17.82
C VAL A 406 10.91 6.42 -18.98
N HIS A 407 10.51 5.17 -18.74
CA HIS A 407 10.44 4.16 -19.79
C HIS A 407 9.39 4.49 -20.85
N HIS A 408 8.21 4.98 -20.49
CA HIS A 408 7.17 5.36 -21.43
C HIS A 408 7.59 6.51 -22.33
N VAL A 409 8.22 7.52 -21.76
CA VAL A 409 8.79 8.62 -22.54
C VAL A 409 9.86 8.10 -23.52
N TYR A 410 10.70 7.17 -23.08
CA TYR A 410 11.65 6.50 -23.97
C TYR A 410 10.94 5.79 -25.13
N LEU A 411 9.90 5.00 -24.86
CA LEU A 411 9.15 4.29 -25.89
C LEU A 411 8.53 5.25 -26.91
N ARG A 412 7.87 6.31 -26.46
CA ARG A 412 7.27 7.33 -27.33
C ARG A 412 8.32 7.93 -28.26
N ASN A 413 9.44 8.39 -27.71
CA ASN A 413 10.52 8.99 -28.51
C ASN A 413 11.13 8.03 -29.52
N GLN A 414 11.22 6.75 -29.21
CA GLN A 414 11.72 5.75 -30.15
C GLN A 414 10.71 5.45 -31.27
N LEU A 415 9.42 5.37 -30.94
CA LEU A 415 8.35 5.20 -31.92
C LEU A 415 8.29 6.40 -32.90
N GLU A 416 8.41 7.64 -32.39
CA GLU A 416 8.50 8.83 -33.23
C GLU A 416 9.70 8.83 -34.17
N ARG A 417 10.81 8.20 -33.76
CA ARG A 417 12.01 7.97 -34.59
C ARG A 417 11.88 6.78 -35.54
N GLY A 418 10.72 6.10 -35.53
CA GLY A 418 10.42 4.98 -36.42
C GLY A 418 10.96 3.62 -35.96
N VAL A 419 11.38 3.49 -34.67
CA VAL A 419 11.79 2.20 -34.12
C VAL A 419 10.54 1.43 -33.69
N GLY A 420 10.36 0.23 -34.24
CA GLY A 420 9.18 -0.60 -33.97
C GLY A 420 9.23 -1.36 -32.64
N TRP A 421 8.05 -1.83 -32.21
CA TRP A 421 7.94 -2.69 -31.03
C TRP A 421 8.76 -3.97 -31.21
N GLY A 422 9.57 -4.33 -30.19
CA GLY A 422 10.39 -5.54 -30.17
C GLY A 422 11.65 -5.48 -31.02
N GLU A 423 11.93 -4.40 -31.76
CA GLU A 423 13.16 -4.27 -32.57
C GLU A 423 14.43 -4.21 -31.71
N VAL A 424 14.32 -3.65 -30.51
CA VAL A 424 15.39 -3.68 -29.52
C VAL A 424 14.83 -4.11 -28.16
N PRO A 425 15.65 -4.68 -27.26
CA PRO A 425 15.19 -5.23 -25.98
C PRO A 425 14.40 -4.24 -25.08
N ALA A 426 14.63 -2.93 -25.25
CA ALA A 426 13.92 -1.89 -24.52
C ALA A 426 12.59 -1.49 -25.15
N MET A 427 12.29 -1.90 -26.41
CA MET A 427 11.03 -1.59 -27.09
C MET A 427 9.94 -2.59 -26.76
N VAL A 428 9.67 -2.75 -25.48
CA VAL A 428 8.60 -3.60 -24.92
C VAL A 428 7.90 -2.85 -23.79
N ARG A 429 6.73 -3.31 -23.39
CA ARG A 429 6.00 -2.72 -22.25
C ARG A 429 6.78 -2.91 -20.95
N TRP A 430 6.51 -2.09 -19.94
CA TRP A 430 7.18 -2.15 -18.64
C TRP A 430 7.15 -3.55 -18.00
N GLU A 431 6.01 -4.22 -18.11
CA GLU A 431 5.78 -5.55 -17.55
C GLU A 431 6.70 -6.61 -18.20
N ASP A 432 7.01 -6.44 -19.48
CA ASP A 432 7.86 -7.34 -20.26
C ASP A 432 9.33 -6.88 -20.32
N LEU A 433 9.64 -5.72 -19.70
CA LEU A 433 10.99 -5.16 -19.73
C LEU A 433 11.94 -6.03 -18.89
N PRO A 434 13.14 -6.38 -19.40
CA PRO A 434 14.17 -7.07 -18.64
C PRO A 434 14.51 -6.37 -17.31
N ASP A 435 14.82 -7.15 -16.27
CA ASP A 435 15.06 -6.63 -14.92
C ASP A 435 16.22 -5.62 -14.85
N ASP A 436 17.27 -5.81 -15.63
CA ASP A 436 18.41 -4.89 -15.69
C ASP A 436 18.04 -3.54 -16.32
N LEU A 437 17.12 -3.52 -17.28
CA LEU A 437 16.59 -2.30 -17.87
C LEU A 437 15.60 -1.61 -16.92
N ARG A 438 14.75 -2.35 -16.19
CA ARG A 438 13.95 -1.78 -15.11
C ARG A 438 14.82 -1.17 -14.02
N ALA A 439 15.90 -1.87 -13.62
CA ALA A 439 16.86 -1.37 -12.65
C ALA A 439 17.57 -0.09 -13.15
N SER A 440 17.84 0.02 -14.45
CA SER A 440 18.41 1.24 -15.04
C SER A 440 17.45 2.43 -14.92
N ASN A 441 16.16 2.24 -15.21
CA ASN A 441 15.15 3.31 -15.04
C ASN A 441 14.95 3.70 -13.57
N ARG A 442 14.95 2.73 -12.63
CA ARG A 442 14.96 3.02 -11.18
C ARG A 442 16.20 3.79 -10.77
N GLY A 443 17.37 3.42 -11.30
CA GLY A 443 18.62 4.13 -11.05
C GLY A 443 18.58 5.59 -11.51
N TRP A 444 17.82 5.88 -12.57
CA TRP A 444 17.58 7.26 -13.00
C TRP A 444 16.85 8.06 -11.91
N VAL A 445 15.80 7.50 -11.30
CA VAL A 445 15.06 8.16 -10.21
C VAL A 445 15.94 8.36 -8.98
N VAL A 446 16.72 7.34 -8.59
CA VAL A 446 17.68 7.43 -7.48
C VAL A 446 18.70 8.55 -7.69
N GLY A 447 19.07 8.83 -8.94
CA GLY A 447 19.99 9.90 -9.29
C GLY A 447 19.39 11.32 -9.29
N LEU A 448 18.09 11.49 -9.09
CA LEU A 448 17.44 12.82 -9.11
C LEU A 448 18.06 13.84 -8.15
N PRO A 449 18.34 13.53 -6.86
CA PRO A 449 18.95 14.50 -5.96
C PRO A 449 20.28 15.03 -6.46
N ALA A 450 21.13 14.15 -7.00
CA ALA A 450 22.43 14.55 -7.52
C ALA A 450 22.33 15.43 -8.77
N ARG A 451 21.38 15.10 -9.67
CA ARG A 451 21.08 15.92 -10.85
C ARG A 451 20.60 17.32 -10.46
N LEU A 452 19.58 17.39 -9.60
CA LEU A 452 19.01 18.65 -9.14
C LEU A 452 20.05 19.53 -8.44
N SER A 453 20.89 18.94 -7.59
CA SER A 453 21.98 19.68 -6.94
C SER A 453 22.95 20.30 -7.95
N ARG A 454 23.31 19.59 -9.02
CA ARG A 454 24.17 20.10 -10.09
C ARG A 454 23.50 21.21 -10.93
N MET A 455 22.17 21.18 -11.01
CA MET A 455 21.35 22.21 -11.67
C MET A 455 21.15 23.45 -10.81
N GLY A 456 21.48 23.42 -9.51
CA GLY A 456 21.06 24.44 -8.56
C GLY A 456 19.54 24.52 -8.44
N ALA A 457 18.88 23.35 -8.47
CA ALA A 457 17.44 23.24 -8.53
C ALA A 457 16.89 22.26 -7.48
N THR A 458 15.59 22.29 -7.28
CA THR A 458 14.83 21.38 -6.43
C THR A 458 13.52 20.98 -7.11
N ILE A 459 12.83 20.01 -6.56
CA ILE A 459 11.48 19.64 -6.96
C ILE A 459 10.48 20.35 -6.04
N ALA A 460 9.41 20.89 -6.61
CA ALA A 460 8.28 21.46 -5.89
C ALA A 460 6.95 20.92 -6.44
N PRO A 461 5.85 21.05 -5.70
CA PRO A 461 4.51 20.84 -6.25
C PRO A 461 4.30 21.82 -7.41
N ARG A 462 3.73 21.33 -8.52
CA ARG A 462 3.46 22.16 -9.70
C ARG A 462 2.27 23.09 -9.43
N ASP A 463 2.46 24.36 -9.68
CA ASP A 463 1.43 25.42 -9.51
C ASP A 463 0.90 25.98 -10.84
N GLY A 464 1.40 25.47 -11.98
CA GLY A 464 1.05 25.93 -13.33
C GLY A 464 1.88 27.10 -13.81
N ALA A 465 2.97 27.45 -13.10
CA ALA A 465 3.94 28.43 -13.57
C ALA A 465 4.68 27.96 -14.84
N ALA A 466 5.48 28.83 -15.43
CA ALA A 466 6.23 28.50 -16.62
C ALA A 466 7.21 27.37 -16.37
N GLU A 467 7.15 26.35 -17.20
CA GLU A 467 8.01 25.16 -17.11
C GLU A 467 9.48 25.56 -17.34
N VAL A 468 10.37 25.01 -16.53
CA VAL A 468 11.83 25.19 -16.72
C VAL A 468 12.25 24.45 -17.97
N VAL A 469 12.84 25.18 -18.93
CA VAL A 469 13.39 24.62 -20.16
C VAL A 469 14.91 24.61 -20.06
N PHE A 470 15.53 23.47 -20.42
CA PHE A 470 16.98 23.32 -20.49
C PHE A 470 17.45 23.39 -21.93
N GLU A 471 18.27 24.40 -22.25
CA GLU A 471 18.73 24.67 -23.62
C GLU A 471 20.22 25.06 -23.66
N GLY A 472 20.80 24.99 -24.86
CA GLY A 472 22.14 25.48 -25.18
C GLY A 472 23.25 24.84 -24.32
N ALA A 473 24.20 25.65 -23.86
CA ALA A 473 25.36 25.21 -23.10
C ALA A 473 24.99 24.64 -21.70
N GLU A 474 23.84 25.00 -21.15
CA GLU A 474 23.34 24.44 -19.90
C GLU A 474 22.90 22.99 -20.11
N LEU A 475 22.12 22.72 -21.14
CA LEU A 475 21.69 21.37 -21.49
C LEU A 475 22.89 20.45 -21.73
N ASP A 476 23.93 20.92 -22.43
CA ASP A 476 25.16 20.14 -22.66
C ASP A 476 25.87 19.80 -21.36
N ARG A 477 26.02 20.75 -20.43
CA ARG A 477 26.65 20.48 -19.13
C ARG A 477 25.88 19.46 -18.30
N LEU A 478 24.55 19.52 -18.34
CA LEU A 478 23.69 18.60 -17.62
C LEU A 478 23.68 17.22 -18.25
N ALA A 479 23.72 17.13 -19.58
CA ALA A 479 23.84 15.88 -20.30
C ALA A 479 25.21 15.20 -20.08
N GLU A 480 26.30 15.96 -20.01
CA GLU A 480 27.62 15.43 -19.59
C GLU A 480 27.57 14.86 -18.18
N ALA A 481 26.96 15.58 -17.23
CA ALA A 481 26.76 15.09 -15.85
C ALA A 481 25.86 13.84 -15.79
N GLU A 482 24.88 13.72 -16.69
CA GLU A 482 24.04 12.52 -16.83
C GLU A 482 24.88 11.31 -17.31
N HIS A 483 25.70 11.53 -18.32
CA HIS A 483 26.62 10.51 -18.82
C HIS A 483 27.57 9.99 -17.72
N GLU A 484 28.19 10.88 -16.96
CA GLU A 484 29.03 10.54 -15.81
C GLU A 484 28.27 9.71 -14.75
N LEU A 485 27.03 10.07 -14.48
CA LEU A 485 26.20 9.33 -13.52
C LEU A 485 25.85 7.95 -14.06
N TRP A 486 25.43 7.85 -15.32
CA TRP A 486 25.18 6.57 -15.99
C TRP A 486 26.42 5.67 -15.95
N GLU A 487 27.58 6.22 -16.28
CA GLU A 487 28.85 5.50 -16.26
C GLU A 487 29.17 4.98 -14.85
N SER A 488 29.06 5.84 -13.84
CA SER A 488 29.35 5.46 -12.44
C SER A 488 28.48 4.30 -11.96
N VAL A 489 27.19 4.32 -12.31
CA VAL A 489 26.26 3.22 -12.02
C VAL A 489 26.66 1.94 -12.73
N ARG A 490 27.01 2.02 -14.02
CA ARG A 490 27.44 0.85 -14.81
C ARG A 490 28.73 0.25 -14.28
N VAL A 491 29.71 1.08 -13.93
CA VAL A 491 30.98 0.63 -13.33
C VAL A 491 30.73 -0.06 -11.97
N ALA A 492 29.86 0.49 -11.14
CA ALA A 492 29.46 -0.13 -9.88
C ALA A 492 28.78 -1.50 -10.08
N GLN A 493 28.07 -1.69 -11.19
CA GLN A 493 27.49 -2.97 -11.61
C GLN A 493 28.49 -3.95 -12.23
N GLY A 494 29.78 -3.57 -12.32
CA GLY A 494 30.86 -4.41 -12.88
C GLY A 494 31.03 -4.31 -14.39
N TRP A 495 30.43 -3.30 -15.03
CA TRP A 495 30.66 -3.01 -16.44
C TRP A 495 32.04 -2.38 -16.64
N ARG A 496 32.65 -2.62 -17.77
CA ARG A 496 33.98 -2.13 -18.15
C ARG A 496 34.03 -1.69 -19.62
N THR A 497 35.03 -0.89 -19.93
CA THR A 497 35.25 -0.41 -21.28
C THR A 497 35.66 -1.55 -22.22
N GLY A 498 35.30 -1.43 -23.51
CA GLY A 498 35.72 -2.32 -24.61
C GLY A 498 35.25 -1.81 -25.93
N GLN A 499 35.74 -2.40 -27.02
CA GLN A 499 35.46 -1.89 -28.37
C GLN A 499 34.05 -2.18 -28.87
N VAL A 500 33.47 -3.29 -28.43
CA VAL A 500 32.13 -3.73 -28.84
C VAL A 500 31.31 -4.04 -27.61
N ARG A 501 30.02 -3.67 -27.64
CA ARG A 501 29.07 -3.97 -26.59
C ARG A 501 28.87 -5.49 -26.46
N ASP A 502 29.09 -5.99 -25.25
CA ASP A 502 28.79 -7.37 -24.85
C ASP A 502 28.11 -7.36 -23.48
N ASP A 503 26.82 -7.59 -23.51
CA ASP A 503 25.98 -7.53 -22.29
C ASP A 503 26.29 -8.72 -21.34
N ALA A 504 26.64 -9.89 -21.91
CA ALA A 504 26.99 -11.06 -21.11
C ALA A 504 28.34 -10.87 -20.39
N ALA A 505 29.31 -10.24 -21.05
CA ALA A 505 30.62 -9.91 -20.47
C ALA A 505 30.63 -8.58 -19.71
N ARG A 506 29.51 -7.85 -19.68
CA ARG A 506 29.39 -6.49 -19.12
C ARG A 506 30.43 -5.53 -19.69
N VAL A 507 30.52 -5.47 -20.99
CA VAL A 507 31.43 -4.60 -21.73
C VAL A 507 30.63 -3.57 -22.53
N HIS A 508 31.01 -2.30 -22.41
CA HIS A 508 30.33 -1.21 -23.13
C HIS A 508 31.36 -0.20 -23.68
N PRO A 509 31.30 0.21 -24.97
CA PRO A 509 32.33 1.08 -25.57
C PRO A 509 32.31 2.53 -25.05
N MET A 510 31.18 2.97 -24.47
CA MET A 510 31.04 4.34 -23.95
C MET A 510 31.61 4.49 -22.51
N ILE A 511 31.92 3.43 -21.81
CA ILE A 511 32.52 3.49 -20.47
C ILE A 511 33.97 3.94 -20.58
N GLY A 512 34.35 5.00 -19.87
CA GLY A 512 35.65 5.62 -19.91
C GLY A 512 35.90 6.51 -21.14
N MET A 513 34.86 6.79 -21.93
CA MET A 513 34.96 7.68 -23.09
C MET A 513 34.64 9.13 -22.66
N PRO A 514 35.55 10.10 -22.88
CA PRO A 514 35.28 11.50 -22.58
C PRO A 514 34.03 12.03 -23.34
N TRP A 515 33.27 12.91 -22.71
CA TRP A 515 32.07 13.51 -23.32
C TRP A 515 32.32 14.07 -24.73
N SER A 516 33.45 14.75 -24.94
CA SER A 516 33.84 15.32 -26.23
C SER A 516 34.07 14.28 -27.35
N GLU A 517 34.39 13.05 -27.00
CA GLU A 517 34.66 11.94 -27.91
C GLU A 517 33.44 11.05 -28.15
N LEU A 518 32.37 11.21 -27.33
CA LEU A 518 31.12 10.49 -27.49
C LEU A 518 30.48 10.78 -28.87
N PRO A 519 29.97 9.76 -29.55
CA PRO A 519 29.16 9.95 -30.76
C PRO A 519 27.96 10.87 -30.47
N GLU A 520 27.64 11.76 -31.43
CA GLU A 520 26.54 12.73 -31.25
C GLU A 520 25.23 12.05 -30.89
N ALA A 521 24.92 10.90 -31.51
CA ALA A 521 23.72 10.12 -31.19
C ALA A 521 23.66 9.66 -29.74
N ASN A 522 24.78 9.48 -29.05
CA ASN A 522 24.86 9.12 -27.64
C ASN A 522 24.70 10.37 -26.76
N ARG A 523 25.39 11.46 -27.12
CA ARG A 523 25.21 12.74 -26.42
C ARG A 523 23.76 13.23 -26.47
N GLU A 524 23.09 13.06 -27.62
CA GLU A 524 21.68 13.43 -27.77
C GLU A 524 20.75 12.58 -26.89
N LYS A 525 21.05 11.30 -26.64
CA LYS A 525 20.29 10.49 -25.67
C LYS A 525 20.37 11.06 -24.26
N ASP A 526 21.56 11.48 -23.84
CA ASP A 526 21.77 12.04 -22.51
C ASP A 526 21.11 13.45 -22.40
N ARG A 527 21.11 14.24 -23.50
CA ARG A 527 20.34 15.50 -23.60
C ARG A 527 18.83 15.24 -23.52
N ASP A 528 18.32 14.22 -24.19
CA ASP A 528 16.90 13.86 -24.14
C ASP A 528 16.47 13.53 -22.70
N VAL A 529 17.29 12.80 -21.94
CA VAL A 529 17.01 12.50 -20.53
C VAL A 529 16.87 13.77 -19.69
N VAL A 530 17.74 14.75 -19.88
CA VAL A 530 17.69 16.04 -19.16
C VAL A 530 16.48 16.87 -19.60
N ARG A 531 16.25 16.96 -20.91
CA ARG A 531 15.17 17.74 -21.50
C ARG A 531 13.78 17.25 -21.05
N LEU A 532 13.65 15.94 -20.85
CA LEU A 532 12.40 15.29 -20.47
C LEU A 532 12.12 15.30 -18.96
N LEU A 533 13.10 15.67 -18.13
CA LEU A 533 12.92 15.70 -16.68
C LEU A 533 11.69 16.52 -16.23
N PRO A 534 11.48 17.77 -16.72
CA PRO A 534 10.30 18.55 -16.37
C PRO A 534 8.99 17.85 -16.77
N GLU A 535 8.94 17.30 -17.97
CA GLU A 535 7.76 16.60 -18.48
C GLU A 535 7.42 15.36 -17.63
N ILE A 536 8.42 14.55 -17.29
CA ILE A 536 8.25 13.37 -16.43
C ILE A 536 7.71 13.78 -15.06
N LEU A 537 8.27 14.82 -14.45
CA LEU A 537 7.82 15.31 -13.14
C LEU A 537 6.40 15.89 -13.19
N ALA A 538 6.05 16.59 -14.28
CA ALA A 538 4.73 17.17 -14.49
C ALA A 538 3.60 16.10 -14.55
N GLU A 539 3.91 14.86 -14.93
CA GLU A 539 2.95 13.76 -14.83
C GLU A 539 2.53 13.46 -13.38
N PHE A 540 3.37 13.81 -12.41
CA PHE A 540 3.16 13.57 -10.98
C PHE A 540 2.73 14.83 -10.22
N GLY A 541 2.40 15.93 -10.94
CA GLY A 541 2.06 17.21 -10.33
C GLY A 541 3.27 17.88 -9.67
N LEU A 542 4.46 17.59 -10.18
CA LEU A 542 5.74 18.10 -9.71
C LEU A 542 6.40 18.96 -10.79
N GLU A 543 7.23 19.90 -10.37
CA GLU A 543 8.03 20.74 -11.25
C GLU A 543 9.44 20.95 -10.73
N VAL A 544 10.36 21.28 -11.65
CA VAL A 544 11.73 21.69 -11.30
C VAL A 544 11.72 23.18 -11.00
N VAL A 545 12.20 23.58 -9.83
CA VAL A 545 12.34 24.99 -9.44
C VAL A 545 13.82 25.30 -9.20
N ARG A 546 14.34 26.35 -9.81
CA ARG A 546 15.70 26.82 -9.58
C ARG A 546 15.78 27.59 -8.26
N TYR A 547 16.85 27.37 -7.52
CA TYR A 547 17.15 28.27 -6.40
C TYR A 547 17.45 29.66 -6.94
N GLU A 548 16.72 30.66 -6.48
CA GLU A 548 17.14 32.06 -6.70
C GLU A 548 18.51 32.21 -6.02
N THR A 549 19.55 32.40 -6.81
CA THR A 549 20.83 32.90 -6.30
C THR A 549 20.59 34.35 -5.84
N ARG A 550 20.27 34.52 -4.55
CA ARG A 550 20.46 35.82 -3.91
C ARG A 550 21.93 36.12 -4.06
N THR A 551 22.27 36.94 -5.03
CA THR A 551 23.51 37.73 -5.00
C THR A 551 23.41 38.54 -3.72
N PRO A 552 24.28 38.34 -2.71
CA PRO A 552 24.31 39.26 -1.60
C PRO A 552 24.82 40.58 -2.17
N GLU A 553 23.94 41.51 -2.52
CA GLU A 553 24.28 42.92 -2.51
C GLU A 553 24.64 43.24 -1.06
N LEU A 554 25.93 43.13 -0.76
CA LEU A 554 26.56 43.79 0.37
C LEU A 554 26.39 45.30 0.15
N ALA A 555 25.25 45.84 0.56
CA ALA A 555 25.16 47.24 0.88
C ALA A 555 26.03 47.48 2.14
N LEU A 556 27.32 47.61 1.92
CA LEU A 556 28.19 48.39 2.78
C LEU A 556 27.90 49.85 2.45
N GLU A 557 26.88 50.44 3.08
CA GLU A 557 26.86 51.88 3.33
C GLU A 557 27.11 52.09 4.82
N VAL A 558 28.18 52.80 5.04
CA VAL A 558 28.78 53.30 6.30
C VAL A 558 27.86 54.29 7.03
#